data_f12697a1bdbb10aa7fd27c5e418aa4d7
#
_entry.id   f12697a1bdbb10aa7fd27c5e418aa4d7
#
_cell.length_a   1.000
_cell.length_b   1.000
_cell.length_c   1.000
_cell.angle_alpha   90.00
_cell.angle_beta   90.00
_cell.angle_gamma   90.00
#
_symmetry.space_group_name_H-M   'P 1'
#
loop_
_entity.id
_entity.type
_entity.pdbx_description
1 polymer ?
#
loop_
_entity_poly.entity_id
_entity_poly.type
_entity_poly.pdbx_seq_one_letter_code
_entity_poly.pdbx_strand_id
1 'polypeptide(L)'
;MDVNLLSKSFKVRRLNKRDIDMIYDLSCENKIFYQYHPPFVTKESIEEDFDALPPNKSYQDKYYLGFFDGDILIAIIDLILSYPTKEIAFIGLFMTNIEYQNKGIGSNIIRDVCSYLKEIGYKRVRLGVDKGNPQSYHFWIKNNFETILEDDYILMEIEL
;
A
#
# COMPACT_ATOMS: atom_id res chain seq x y z
N MET A 1 -6.92 -14.49 -5.34
CA MET A 1 -6.93 -13.16 -5.98
C MET A 1 -5.97 -13.16 -7.16
N ASP A 2 -6.42 -12.74 -8.33
CA ASP A 2 -5.55 -12.54 -9.51
C ASP A 2 -4.94 -11.13 -9.45
N VAL A 3 -3.63 -11.05 -9.23
CA VAL A 3 -2.93 -9.77 -9.05
C VAL A 3 -2.85 -8.95 -10.34
N ASN A 4 -2.97 -9.57 -11.51
CA ASN A 4 -2.93 -8.85 -12.78
C ASN A 4 -4.15 -7.94 -12.99
N LEU A 5 -5.24 -8.17 -12.26
CA LEU A 5 -6.47 -7.39 -12.33
C LEU A 5 -6.48 -6.18 -11.38
N LEU A 6 -5.43 -6.00 -10.57
CA LEU A 6 -5.30 -4.87 -9.64
C LEU A 6 -4.93 -3.55 -10.31
N SER A 7 -4.57 -3.55 -11.59
CA SER A 7 -4.36 -2.32 -12.36
C SER A 7 -4.75 -2.53 -13.82
N LYS A 8 -5.38 -1.50 -14.38
CA LYS A 8 -5.73 -1.43 -15.81
C LYS A 8 -4.60 -0.87 -16.67
N SER A 9 -3.64 -0.19 -16.03
CA SER A 9 -2.60 0.57 -16.72
C SER A 9 -1.20 0.02 -16.54
N PHE A 10 -0.97 -0.73 -15.47
CA PHE A 10 0.37 -1.18 -15.07
C PHE A 10 0.41 -2.68 -14.86
N LYS A 11 1.56 -3.29 -15.19
CA LYS A 11 1.80 -4.68 -14.84
C LYS A 11 1.94 -4.82 -13.33
N VAL A 12 1.23 -5.77 -12.75
CA VAL A 12 1.31 -6.04 -11.30
C VAL A 12 1.88 -7.43 -11.07
N ARG A 13 2.80 -7.56 -10.13
CA ARG A 13 3.29 -8.86 -9.68
C ARG A 13 3.61 -8.88 -8.19
N ARG A 14 3.66 -10.06 -7.61
CA ARG A 14 4.19 -10.24 -6.26
C ARG A 14 5.67 -9.89 -6.24
N LEU A 15 6.07 -9.15 -5.23
CA LEU A 15 7.47 -8.91 -4.90
C LEU A 15 7.97 -10.02 -3.97
N ASN A 16 9.26 -10.23 -3.97
CA ASN A 16 9.95 -11.21 -3.13
C ASN A 16 11.34 -10.70 -2.72
N LYS A 17 12.06 -11.47 -1.92
CA LYS A 17 13.37 -11.06 -1.37
C LYS A 17 14.44 -10.73 -2.43
N ARG A 18 14.26 -11.15 -3.70
CA ARG A 18 15.17 -10.76 -4.80
C ARG A 18 14.90 -9.33 -5.30
N ASP A 19 13.77 -8.76 -4.93
CA ASP A 19 13.36 -7.39 -5.31
C ASP A 19 13.80 -6.34 -4.27
N ILE A 20 14.46 -6.72 -3.18
CA ILE A 20 14.82 -5.82 -2.06
C ILE A 20 15.57 -4.58 -2.54
N ASP A 21 16.53 -4.72 -3.45
CA ASP A 21 17.29 -3.58 -3.97
C ASP A 21 16.39 -2.57 -4.68
N MET A 22 15.49 -3.06 -5.52
CA MET A 22 14.54 -2.24 -6.26
C MET A 22 13.52 -1.54 -5.32
N ILE A 23 13.06 -2.24 -4.29
CA ILE A 23 12.16 -1.67 -3.26
C ILE A 23 12.91 -0.61 -2.46
N TYR A 24 14.18 -0.88 -2.09
CA TYR A 24 15.01 0.06 -1.35
C TYR A 24 15.22 1.35 -2.16
N ASP A 25 15.56 1.25 -3.44
CA ASP A 25 15.77 2.41 -4.32
C ASP A 25 14.52 3.28 -4.41
N LEU A 26 13.33 2.67 -4.53
CA LEU A 26 12.07 3.41 -4.50
C LEU A 26 11.81 4.04 -3.12
N SER A 27 12.07 3.32 -2.06
CA SER A 27 11.72 3.71 -0.69
C SER A 27 12.62 4.81 -0.15
N CYS A 28 13.94 4.74 -0.40
CA CYS A 28 14.91 5.69 0.14
C CYS A 28 14.72 7.13 -0.40
N GLU A 29 14.10 7.29 -1.56
CA GLU A 29 13.75 8.61 -2.11
C GLU A 29 12.48 9.20 -1.46
N ASN A 30 11.66 8.39 -0.80
CA ASN A 30 10.44 8.82 -0.11
C ASN A 30 10.73 9.38 1.30
N LYS A 31 11.60 10.38 1.38
CA LYS A 31 12.11 10.96 2.64
C LYS A 31 11.03 11.52 3.54
N ILE A 32 9.97 12.11 2.96
CA ILE A 32 8.85 12.66 3.73
C ILE A 32 8.13 11.53 4.48
N PHE A 33 7.92 10.37 3.86
CA PHE A 33 7.30 9.24 4.54
C PHE A 33 8.10 8.87 5.80
N TYR A 34 9.41 8.65 5.67
CA TYR A 34 10.26 8.23 6.79
C TYR A 34 10.53 9.32 7.83
N GLN A 35 10.28 10.60 7.52
CA GLN A 35 10.28 11.67 8.52
C GLN A 35 9.19 11.45 9.59
N TYR A 36 8.05 10.88 9.21
CA TYR A 36 6.91 10.62 10.09
C TYR A 36 6.80 9.16 10.51
N HIS A 37 7.51 8.26 9.81
CA HIS A 37 7.56 6.81 10.08
C HIS A 37 9.01 6.34 10.33
N PRO A 38 9.66 6.78 11.43
CA PRO A 38 11.02 6.33 11.75
C PRO A 38 11.04 4.85 12.19
N PRO A 39 12.16 4.14 12.03
CA PRO A 39 13.44 4.61 11.48
C PRO A 39 13.42 4.74 9.95
N PHE A 40 14.47 5.37 9.38
CA PHE A 40 14.65 5.40 7.93
C PHE A 40 14.84 3.99 7.38
N VAL A 41 14.36 3.75 6.15
CA VAL A 41 14.38 2.42 5.52
C VAL A 41 15.78 1.83 5.43
N THR A 42 15.89 0.54 5.68
CA THR A 42 17.06 -0.30 5.40
C THR A 42 16.62 -1.53 4.58
N LYS A 43 17.58 -2.23 3.99
CA LYS A 43 17.26 -3.48 3.28
C LYS A 43 16.76 -4.56 4.24
N GLU A 44 17.29 -4.56 5.46
CA GLU A 44 16.85 -5.44 6.54
C GLU A 44 15.40 -5.16 6.93
N SER A 45 14.99 -3.88 7.07
CA SER A 45 13.60 -3.54 7.39
C SER A 45 12.63 -3.96 6.28
N ILE A 46 13.05 -3.85 5.00
CA ILE A 46 12.25 -4.35 3.87
C ILE A 46 12.13 -5.89 3.93
N GLU A 47 13.19 -6.58 4.31
CA GLU A 47 13.14 -8.04 4.48
C GLU A 47 12.16 -8.43 5.59
N GLU A 48 12.14 -7.71 6.71
CA GLU A 48 11.18 -7.88 7.80
C GLU A 48 9.74 -7.62 7.37
N ASP A 49 9.51 -6.63 6.50
CA ASP A 49 8.19 -6.30 5.97
C ASP A 49 7.56 -7.47 5.18
N PHE A 50 8.37 -8.28 4.48
CA PHE A 50 7.84 -9.47 3.81
C PHE A 50 7.24 -10.48 4.79
N ASP A 51 7.82 -10.57 5.97
CA ASP A 51 7.45 -11.54 7.01
C ASP A 51 6.45 -10.96 8.03
N ALA A 52 6.23 -9.65 8.05
CA ALA A 52 5.30 -8.98 8.95
C ALA A 52 3.84 -9.36 8.64
N LEU A 53 3.12 -9.84 9.66
CA LEU A 53 1.72 -10.23 9.58
C LEU A 53 0.94 -9.70 10.79
N PRO A 54 -0.27 -9.17 10.57
CA PRO A 54 -1.13 -8.86 11.69
C PRO A 54 -1.67 -10.12 12.38
N PRO A 55 -2.19 -10.01 13.60
CA PRO A 55 -2.72 -11.16 14.34
C PRO A 55 -3.74 -11.97 13.55
N ASN A 56 -3.64 -13.29 13.65
CA ASN A 56 -4.54 -14.26 13.00
C ASN A 56 -4.54 -14.24 11.45
N LYS A 57 -3.48 -13.73 10.84
CA LYS A 57 -3.29 -13.76 9.40
C LYS A 57 -2.11 -14.66 9.01
N SER A 58 -2.11 -15.12 7.76
CA SER A 58 -1.10 -15.99 7.18
C SER A 58 -0.51 -15.37 5.92
N TYR A 59 0.60 -15.92 5.44
CA TYR A 59 1.22 -15.49 4.16
C TYR A 59 0.30 -15.65 2.94
N GLN A 60 -0.75 -16.49 3.04
CA GLN A 60 -1.75 -16.62 1.98
C GLN A 60 -2.65 -15.39 1.88
N ASP A 61 -2.80 -14.65 2.98
CA ASP A 61 -3.61 -13.44 3.05
C ASP A 61 -2.82 -12.18 2.67
N LYS A 62 -1.48 -12.26 2.65
CA LYS A 62 -0.58 -11.14 2.38
C LYS A 62 -0.19 -11.06 0.92
N TYR A 63 -0.27 -9.85 0.37
CA TYR A 63 0.11 -9.54 -0.99
C TYR A 63 1.03 -8.32 -1.01
N TYR A 64 2.34 -8.56 -0.96
CA TYR A 64 3.33 -7.51 -1.17
C TYR A 64 3.59 -7.39 -2.67
N LEU A 65 3.10 -6.31 -3.28
CA LEU A 65 2.99 -6.19 -4.74
C LEU A 65 3.76 -4.98 -5.26
N GLY A 66 4.31 -5.12 -6.47
CA GLY A 66 4.86 -4.04 -7.26
C GLY A 66 4.02 -3.75 -8.49
N PHE A 67 3.88 -2.47 -8.81
CA PHE A 67 3.30 -1.96 -10.04
C PHE A 67 4.43 -1.48 -10.94
N PHE A 68 4.40 -1.88 -12.22
CA PHE A 68 5.48 -1.67 -13.15
C PHE A 68 5.02 -0.95 -14.42
N ASP A 69 5.80 0.04 -14.84
CA ASP A 69 5.75 0.65 -16.16
C ASP A 69 6.97 0.14 -16.94
N GLY A 70 6.74 -0.82 -17.86
CA GLY A 70 7.82 -1.62 -18.43
C GLY A 70 8.57 -2.39 -17.31
N ASP A 71 9.85 -2.11 -17.15
CA ASP A 71 10.70 -2.72 -16.12
C ASP A 71 10.90 -1.81 -14.88
N ILE A 72 10.29 -0.62 -14.88
CA ILE A 72 10.43 0.36 -13.80
C ILE A 72 9.39 0.07 -12.72
N LEU A 73 9.83 -0.13 -11.48
CA LEU A 73 8.95 -0.20 -10.31
C LEU A 73 8.45 1.22 -9.99
N ILE A 74 7.15 1.45 -10.19
CA ILE A 74 6.53 2.76 -9.99
C ILE A 74 5.76 2.88 -8.68
N ALA A 75 5.31 1.77 -8.12
CA ALA A 75 4.65 1.75 -6.80
C ALA A 75 4.76 0.38 -6.15
N ILE A 76 4.67 0.37 -4.83
CA ILE A 76 4.54 -0.83 -4.00
C ILE A 76 3.29 -0.73 -3.15
N ILE A 77 2.67 -1.87 -2.87
CA ILE A 77 1.58 -2.01 -1.91
C ILE A 77 1.76 -3.27 -1.07
N ASP A 78 1.59 -3.17 0.24
CA ASP A 78 1.36 -4.30 1.13
C ASP A 78 -0.13 -4.41 1.43
N LEU A 79 -0.77 -5.43 0.90
CA LEU A 79 -2.21 -5.64 1.00
C LEU A 79 -2.49 -6.92 1.78
N ILE A 80 -3.23 -6.79 2.87
CA ILE A 80 -3.66 -7.91 3.72
C ILE A 80 -5.16 -8.14 3.51
N LEU A 81 -5.52 -9.31 3.02
CA LEU A 81 -6.90 -9.67 2.75
C LEU A 81 -7.62 -10.14 4.02
N SER A 82 -8.91 -9.80 4.12
CA SER A 82 -9.79 -10.23 5.22
C SER A 82 -9.25 -9.84 6.60
N TYR A 83 -8.81 -8.59 6.76
CA TYR A 83 -8.31 -8.03 8.02
C TYR A 83 -8.87 -6.62 8.24
N PRO A 84 -9.34 -6.29 9.45
CA PRO A 84 -9.51 -7.14 10.63
C PRO A 84 -10.71 -8.08 10.55
N THR A 85 -11.55 -7.97 9.53
CA THR A 85 -12.71 -8.84 9.30
C THR A 85 -12.71 -9.37 7.86
N LYS A 86 -13.54 -10.39 7.59
CA LYS A 86 -13.64 -11.05 6.26
C LYS A 86 -14.01 -10.09 5.13
N GLU A 87 -14.69 -8.99 5.42
CA GLU A 87 -15.19 -8.04 4.43
C GLU A 87 -14.23 -6.84 4.19
N ILE A 88 -13.12 -6.77 4.94
CA ILE A 88 -12.18 -5.66 4.90
C ILE A 88 -10.85 -6.15 4.32
N ALA A 89 -10.28 -5.40 3.37
CA ALA A 89 -8.89 -5.49 2.98
C ALA A 89 -8.11 -4.35 3.65
N PHE A 90 -6.89 -4.61 4.10
CA PHE A 90 -6.06 -3.64 4.80
C PHE A 90 -4.80 -3.31 3.98
N ILE A 91 -4.53 -2.03 3.79
CA ILE A 91 -3.29 -1.56 3.18
C ILE A 91 -2.30 -1.25 4.30
N GLY A 92 -1.28 -2.11 4.46
CA GLY A 92 -0.21 -1.92 5.43
C GLY A 92 0.82 -0.89 4.97
N LEU A 93 1.09 -0.85 3.66
CA LEU A 93 1.98 0.12 3.04
C LEU A 93 1.49 0.44 1.62
N PHE A 94 1.55 1.70 1.23
CA PHE A 94 1.45 2.14 -0.16
C PHE A 94 2.46 3.26 -0.41
N MET A 95 3.31 3.08 -1.40
CA MET A 95 4.33 4.05 -1.74
C MET A 95 4.52 4.12 -3.26
N THR A 96 4.65 5.33 -3.79
CA THR A 96 4.93 5.56 -5.20
C THR A 96 6.34 6.09 -5.38
N ASN A 97 6.99 5.69 -6.47
CA ASN A 97 8.25 6.26 -6.90
C ASN A 97 8.11 7.79 -7.02
N ILE A 98 9.08 8.54 -6.49
CA ILE A 98 9.01 9.99 -6.39
C ILE A 98 8.84 10.66 -7.76
N GLU A 99 9.42 10.09 -8.81
CA GLU A 99 9.28 10.60 -10.18
C GLU A 99 7.86 10.45 -10.75
N TYR A 100 7.05 9.56 -10.17
CA TYR A 100 5.66 9.29 -10.58
C TYR A 100 4.63 9.96 -9.67
N GLN A 101 5.06 10.66 -8.62
CA GLN A 101 4.18 11.40 -7.72
C GLN A 101 3.61 12.66 -8.40
N ASN A 102 2.52 13.20 -7.84
CA ASN A 102 1.82 14.41 -8.30
C ASN A 102 1.30 14.37 -9.76
N LYS A 103 1.27 13.19 -10.37
CA LYS A 103 0.78 12.95 -11.75
C LYS A 103 -0.55 12.17 -11.77
N GLY A 104 -1.18 11.97 -10.62
CA GLY A 104 -2.42 11.19 -10.49
C GLY A 104 -2.23 9.66 -10.53
N ILE A 105 -1.01 9.18 -10.71
CA ILE A 105 -0.71 7.74 -10.87
C ILE A 105 -1.07 6.96 -9.61
N GLY A 106 -0.67 7.43 -8.43
CA GLY A 106 -1.04 6.77 -7.17
C GLY A 106 -2.55 6.67 -6.97
N SER A 107 -3.29 7.74 -7.29
CA SER A 107 -4.76 7.73 -7.22
C SER A 107 -5.39 6.76 -8.23
N ASN A 108 -4.82 6.63 -9.43
CA ASN A 108 -5.28 5.64 -10.42
C ASN A 108 -5.07 4.21 -9.92
N ILE A 109 -3.91 3.92 -9.34
CA ILE A 109 -3.61 2.60 -8.77
C ILE A 109 -4.61 2.27 -7.65
N ILE A 110 -4.81 3.16 -6.69
CA ILE A 110 -5.73 2.93 -5.55
C ILE A 110 -7.17 2.72 -6.04
N ARG A 111 -7.62 3.50 -7.04
CA ARG A 111 -8.96 3.33 -7.62
C ARG A 111 -9.12 1.95 -8.29
N ASP A 112 -8.13 1.50 -9.06
CA ASP A 112 -8.17 0.19 -9.71
C ASP A 112 -8.15 -0.94 -8.67
N VAL A 113 -7.30 -0.84 -7.63
CA VAL A 113 -7.24 -1.78 -6.50
C VAL A 113 -8.60 -1.86 -5.79
N CYS A 114 -9.19 -0.72 -5.43
CA CYS A 114 -10.50 -0.67 -4.78
C CYS A 114 -11.60 -1.27 -5.67
N SER A 115 -11.59 -0.96 -6.98
CA SER A 115 -12.55 -1.52 -7.93
C SER A 115 -12.48 -3.04 -7.97
N TYR A 116 -11.28 -3.60 -8.09
CA TYR A 116 -11.11 -5.05 -8.14
C TYR A 116 -11.45 -5.73 -6.81
N LEU A 117 -11.07 -5.14 -5.68
CA LEU A 117 -11.45 -5.66 -4.35
C LEU A 117 -12.98 -5.71 -4.19
N LYS A 118 -13.70 -4.69 -4.65
CA LYS A 118 -15.16 -4.69 -4.70
C LYS A 118 -15.70 -5.84 -5.54
N GLU A 119 -15.17 -6.07 -6.74
CA GLU A 119 -15.59 -7.14 -7.65
C GLU A 119 -15.45 -8.54 -7.02
N ILE A 120 -14.39 -8.75 -6.23
CA ILE A 120 -14.16 -10.02 -5.53
C ILE A 120 -14.83 -10.11 -4.16
N GLY A 121 -15.67 -9.12 -3.79
CA GLY A 121 -16.62 -9.18 -2.67
C GLY A 121 -16.18 -8.47 -1.39
N TYR A 122 -15.08 -7.74 -1.36
CA TYR A 122 -14.74 -6.87 -0.23
C TYR A 122 -15.70 -5.68 -0.18
N LYS A 123 -16.01 -5.23 1.03
CA LYS A 123 -16.91 -4.10 1.28
C LYS A 123 -16.14 -2.82 1.61
N ARG A 124 -14.96 -2.93 2.16
CA ARG A 124 -14.16 -1.81 2.64
C ARG A 124 -12.69 -2.04 2.46
N VAL A 125 -11.96 -0.94 2.31
CA VAL A 125 -10.50 -0.91 2.40
C VAL A 125 -10.12 0.00 3.55
N ARG A 126 -9.19 -0.47 4.40
CA ARG A 126 -8.73 0.23 5.60
C ARG A 126 -7.22 0.38 5.60
N LEU A 127 -6.73 1.42 6.24
CA LEU A 127 -5.30 1.71 6.40
C LEU A 127 -5.02 2.58 7.62
N GLY A 128 -3.75 2.67 8.00
CA GLY A 128 -3.25 3.61 9.01
C GLY A 128 -2.37 4.68 8.39
N VAL A 129 -2.47 5.91 8.91
CA VAL A 129 -1.62 7.04 8.53
C VAL A 129 -0.92 7.56 9.78
N ASP A 130 0.40 7.77 9.70
CA ASP A 130 1.16 8.37 10.79
C ASP A 130 0.67 9.78 11.10
N LYS A 131 0.48 10.08 12.38
CA LYS A 131 0.06 11.41 12.82
C LYS A 131 1.06 12.48 12.38
N GLY A 132 0.51 13.58 11.90
CA GLY A 132 1.31 14.71 11.46
C GLY A 132 1.90 14.58 10.06
N ASN A 133 1.68 13.46 9.33
CA ASN A 133 2.09 13.32 7.93
C ASN A 133 1.02 13.94 7.00
N PRO A 134 1.17 15.21 6.57
CA PRO A 134 0.15 15.89 5.78
C PRO A 134 0.08 15.33 4.35
N GLN A 135 1.21 14.86 3.80
CA GLN A 135 1.26 14.31 2.45
C GLN A 135 0.41 13.05 2.35
N SER A 136 0.61 12.11 3.28
CA SER A 136 -0.14 10.85 3.31
C SER A 136 -1.62 11.11 3.60
N TYR A 137 -1.92 11.91 4.62
CA TYR A 137 -3.30 12.23 4.99
C TYR A 137 -4.09 12.85 3.82
N HIS A 138 -3.54 13.88 3.18
CA HIS A 138 -4.19 14.54 2.05
C HIS A 138 -4.35 13.60 0.83
N PHE A 139 -3.38 12.71 0.60
CA PHE A 139 -3.50 11.71 -0.46
C PHE A 139 -4.71 10.80 -0.24
N TRP A 140 -4.91 10.29 0.98
CA TRP A 140 -6.01 9.38 1.27
C TRP A 140 -7.37 10.09 1.28
N ILE A 141 -7.47 11.29 1.84
CA ILE A 141 -8.69 12.13 1.74
C ILE A 141 -9.07 12.38 0.28
N LYS A 142 -8.11 12.75 -0.57
CA LYS A 142 -8.33 12.94 -2.02
C LYS A 142 -8.87 11.69 -2.72
N ASN A 143 -8.54 10.51 -2.20
CA ASN A 143 -9.01 9.22 -2.71
C ASN A 143 -10.26 8.70 -1.98
N ASN A 144 -11.01 9.58 -1.32
CA ASN A 144 -12.29 9.33 -0.62
C ASN A 144 -12.20 8.40 0.59
N PHE A 145 -11.02 8.27 1.20
CA PHE A 145 -10.91 7.63 2.50
C PHE A 145 -11.32 8.62 3.59
N GLU A 146 -12.04 8.13 4.57
CA GLU A 146 -12.51 8.92 5.72
C GLU A 146 -11.80 8.46 7.00
N THR A 147 -11.54 9.38 7.91
CA THR A 147 -11.01 9.05 9.24
C THR A 147 -12.09 8.38 10.07
N ILE A 148 -11.82 7.16 10.58
CA ILE A 148 -12.75 6.41 11.44
C ILE A 148 -12.30 6.34 12.90
N LEU A 149 -11.00 6.52 13.15
CA LEU A 149 -10.43 6.57 14.49
C LEU A 149 -9.11 7.36 14.44
N GLU A 150 -8.83 8.08 15.52
CA GLU A 150 -7.57 8.79 15.71
C GLU A 150 -7.01 8.46 17.10
N ASP A 151 -5.96 7.60 17.13
CA ASP A 151 -5.28 7.19 18.35
C ASP A 151 -3.76 7.36 18.17
N ASP A 152 -2.94 6.32 18.25
CA ASP A 152 -1.49 6.40 17.97
C ASP A 152 -1.21 6.77 16.50
N TYR A 153 -2.09 6.36 15.61
CA TYR A 153 -2.13 6.72 14.18
C TYR A 153 -3.58 7.06 13.77
N ILE A 154 -3.74 7.63 12.59
CA ILE A 154 -5.04 7.94 12.01
C ILE A 154 -5.51 6.72 11.22
N LEU A 155 -6.56 6.05 11.69
CA LEU A 155 -7.19 4.94 10.97
C LEU A 155 -8.18 5.49 9.96
N MET A 156 -7.99 5.13 8.69
CA MET A 156 -8.85 5.60 7.60
C MET A 156 -9.48 4.42 6.85
N GLU A 157 -10.65 4.64 6.30
CA GLU A 157 -11.43 3.63 5.60
C GLU A 157 -12.18 4.22 4.41
N ILE A 158 -12.38 3.41 3.36
CA ILE A 158 -13.30 3.69 2.26
C ILE A 158 -14.29 2.54 2.13
N GLU A 159 -15.56 2.87 1.92
CA GLU A 159 -16.60 1.92 1.50
C GLU A 159 -16.53 1.71 -0.02
N LEU A 160 -16.57 0.44 -0.47
CA LEU A 160 -16.38 0.05 -1.86
C LEU A 160 -17.70 -0.02 -2.65
#